data_08127ad9176291f3f88e88f5a8ec27e7
#
_entry.id   08127ad9176291f3f88e88f5a8ec27e7
#
_cell.length_a   1.000
_cell.length_b   1.000
_cell.length_c   1.000
_cell.angle_alpha   90.00
_cell.angle_beta   90.00
_cell.angle_gamma   90.00
#
_symmetry.space_group_name_H-M   'P 1'
#
loop_
_entity.id
_entity.type
_entity.pdbx_description
1 polymer ?
#
loop_
_entity_poly.entity_id
_entity_poly.type
_entity_poly.pdbx_seq_one_letter_code
_entity_poly.pdbx_strand_id
1 'polypeptide(L)'
;MRKFSKSHKLDHVCYDIRGPVLEKASEMESAGTKILKLNIGNPAPFNFSAPDEIIHDMIYTLRDAEGYSDSKGIFSARKSIMQYSQLKNLPNVGINDIYTGNGVSELITMSMQGLLDNGDEILVPAPDY
;
A
#
# COMPACT_ATOMS: atom_id res chain seq x y z
N MET A 1 -21.60 -17.41 26.40
CA MET A 1 -20.96 -16.37 25.58
C MET A 1 -20.11 -17.06 24.52
N ARG A 2 -20.31 -16.75 23.21
CA ARG A 2 -19.52 -17.35 22.13
C ARG A 2 -18.09 -16.81 22.22
N LYS A 3 -17.07 -17.69 22.32
CA LYS A 3 -15.65 -17.25 22.28
C LYS A 3 -15.29 -16.90 20.85
N PHE A 4 -14.74 -15.73 20.64
CA PHE A 4 -14.16 -15.31 19.36
C PHE A 4 -12.69 -15.74 19.31
N SER A 5 -12.27 -16.30 18.18
CA SER A 5 -10.87 -16.65 17.91
C SER A 5 -10.49 -16.09 16.54
N LYS A 6 -9.18 -15.95 16.29
CA LYS A 6 -8.70 -15.60 14.94
C LYS A 6 -9.04 -16.73 13.96
N SER A 7 -9.10 -16.40 12.67
CA SER A 7 -9.29 -17.40 11.62
C SER A 7 -8.11 -18.37 11.55
N HIS A 8 -8.38 -19.64 11.28
CA HIS A 8 -7.33 -20.65 11.03
C HIS A 8 -6.41 -20.31 9.85
N LYS A 9 -6.87 -19.47 8.92
CA LYS A 9 -6.02 -18.93 7.83
C LYS A 9 -4.79 -18.18 8.36
N LEU A 10 -4.82 -17.73 9.60
CA LEU A 10 -3.75 -16.94 10.24
C LEU A 10 -2.84 -17.79 11.16
N ASP A 11 -3.05 -19.08 11.26
CA ASP A 11 -2.31 -19.92 12.22
C ASP A 11 -0.82 -20.06 11.88
N HIS A 12 -0.46 -19.95 10.60
CA HIS A 12 0.92 -20.07 10.11
C HIS A 12 1.44 -18.78 9.48
N VAL A 13 0.77 -17.65 9.71
CA VAL A 13 1.23 -16.35 9.20
C VAL A 13 2.22 -15.75 10.18
N CYS A 14 3.47 -15.63 9.72
CA CYS A 14 4.53 -14.89 10.42
C CYS A 14 4.53 -13.44 9.95
N TYR A 15 3.91 -12.55 10.73
CA TYR A 15 3.90 -11.12 10.44
C TYR A 15 4.75 -10.39 11.50
N ASP A 16 6.06 -10.47 11.35
CA ASP A 16 7.03 -10.06 12.37
C ASP A 16 7.44 -8.57 12.33
N ILE A 17 6.78 -7.74 11.53
CA ILE A 17 7.09 -6.29 11.50
C ILE A 17 6.87 -5.63 12.87
N ARG A 18 6.05 -6.25 13.72
CA ARG A 18 5.70 -5.79 15.07
C ARG A 18 5.98 -6.86 16.12
N GLY A 19 7.13 -7.50 16.03
CA GLY A 19 7.52 -8.56 16.95
C GLY A 19 8.35 -8.09 18.15
N PRO A 20 8.98 -9.03 18.86
CA PRO A 20 9.77 -8.78 20.08
C PRO A 20 10.86 -7.72 19.93
N VAL A 21 11.40 -7.58 18.71
CA VAL A 21 12.44 -6.58 18.40
C VAL A 21 11.88 -5.16 18.51
N LEU A 22 10.65 -4.93 18.00
CA LEU A 22 10.01 -3.62 18.11
C LEU A 22 9.65 -3.30 19.57
N GLU A 23 9.16 -4.27 20.33
CA GLU A 23 8.85 -4.10 21.75
C GLU A 23 10.11 -3.69 22.51
N LYS A 24 11.23 -4.41 22.28
CA LYS A 24 12.51 -4.09 22.89
C LYS A 24 13.05 -2.72 22.48
N ALA A 25 12.92 -2.36 21.21
CA ALA A 25 13.29 -1.03 20.74
C ALA A 25 12.47 0.07 21.44
N SER A 26 11.16 -0.14 21.60
CA SER A 26 10.27 0.80 22.30
C SER A 26 10.61 0.96 23.79
N GLU A 27 10.95 -0.13 24.48
CA GLU A 27 11.46 -0.08 25.86
C GLU A 27 12.74 0.77 25.96
N MET A 28 13.68 0.54 25.06
CA MET A 28 14.95 1.27 25.04
C MET A 28 14.75 2.76 24.73
N GLU A 29 13.86 3.08 23.80
CA GLU A 29 13.49 4.47 23.50
C GLU A 29 12.84 5.14 24.74
N SER A 30 11.96 4.43 25.42
CA SER A 30 11.33 4.94 26.66
C SER A 30 12.34 5.16 27.79
N ALA A 31 13.44 4.40 27.78
CA ALA A 31 14.58 4.57 28.70
C ALA A 31 15.57 5.67 28.24
N GLY A 32 15.28 6.39 27.15
CA GLY A 32 16.10 7.49 26.65
C GLY A 32 17.17 7.09 25.63
N THR A 33 17.20 5.84 25.17
CA THR A 33 18.13 5.39 24.14
C THR A 33 17.61 5.79 22.75
N LYS A 34 18.43 6.48 21.96
CA LYS A 34 18.08 6.81 20.57
C LYS A 34 18.26 5.58 19.67
N ILE A 35 17.19 5.10 19.07
CA ILE A 35 17.19 3.97 18.14
C ILE A 35 17.10 4.47 16.70
N LEU A 36 18.01 4.00 15.84
CA LEU A 36 17.94 4.21 14.40
C LEU A 36 17.11 3.08 13.78
N LYS A 37 15.90 3.40 13.33
CA LYS A 37 14.97 2.43 12.73
C LYS A 37 15.26 2.29 11.24
N LEU A 38 15.75 1.13 10.84
CA LEU A 38 16.08 0.78 9.45
C LEU A 38 15.17 -0.31 8.88
N ASN A 39 14.17 -0.72 9.63
CA ASN A 39 13.27 -1.83 9.31
C ASN A 39 12.13 -1.45 8.38
N ILE A 40 11.80 -0.17 8.25
CA ILE A 40 10.73 0.35 7.37
C ILE A 40 11.27 1.54 6.60
N GLY A 41 11.05 1.55 5.28
CA GLY A 41 11.36 2.68 4.43
C GLY A 41 10.40 3.84 4.72
N ASN A 42 10.85 4.79 5.54
CA ASN A 42 10.09 6.00 5.84
C ASN A 42 10.99 7.23 5.62
N PRO A 43 10.94 7.86 4.42
CA PRO A 43 11.82 8.97 4.09
C PRO A 43 11.52 10.27 4.84
N ALA A 44 10.27 10.50 5.24
CA ALA A 44 9.83 11.78 5.83
C ALA A 44 10.65 12.24 7.05
N PRO A 45 10.99 11.38 8.04
CA PRO A 45 11.83 11.77 9.17
C PRO A 45 13.26 12.19 8.81
N PHE A 46 13.68 11.92 7.57
CA PHE A 46 15.01 12.24 7.04
C PHE A 46 14.99 13.44 6.09
N ASN A 47 13.98 14.31 6.21
CA ASN A 47 13.77 15.52 5.41
C ASN A 47 13.53 15.26 3.90
N PHE A 48 13.00 14.09 3.55
CA PHE A 48 12.48 13.86 2.21
C PHE A 48 11.00 14.20 2.20
N SER A 49 10.66 15.38 1.73
CA SER A 49 9.28 15.85 1.60
C SER A 49 8.76 15.58 0.20
N ALA A 50 7.45 15.51 0.06
CA ALA A 50 6.84 15.58 -1.26
C ALA A 50 7.13 16.96 -1.90
N PRO A 51 7.30 17.04 -3.22
CA PRO A 51 7.42 18.32 -3.92
C PRO A 51 6.24 19.25 -3.62
N ASP A 52 6.52 20.56 -3.50
CA ASP A 52 5.49 21.55 -3.17
C ASP A 52 4.35 21.57 -4.18
N GLU A 53 4.64 21.31 -5.45
CA GLU A 53 3.65 21.23 -6.52
C GLU A 53 2.60 20.15 -6.24
N ILE A 54 3.00 18.99 -5.71
CA ILE A 54 2.08 17.91 -5.34
C ILE A 54 1.22 18.34 -4.15
N ILE A 55 1.83 18.95 -3.14
CA ILE A 55 1.11 19.41 -1.95
C ILE A 55 0.08 20.49 -2.31
N HIS A 56 0.47 21.45 -3.13
CA HIS A 56 -0.45 22.52 -3.59
C HIS A 56 -1.61 21.96 -4.40
N ASP A 57 -1.36 21.02 -5.32
CA ASP A 57 -2.40 20.39 -6.13
C ASP A 57 -3.39 19.61 -5.24
N MET A 58 -2.89 18.86 -4.26
CA MET A 58 -3.74 18.15 -3.30
C MET A 58 -4.64 19.12 -2.50
N ILE A 59 -4.08 20.23 -2.01
CA ILE A 59 -4.85 21.22 -1.26
C ILE A 59 -5.91 21.88 -2.16
N TYR A 60 -5.56 22.19 -3.38
CA TYR A 60 -6.46 22.84 -4.33
C TYR A 60 -7.64 21.95 -4.71
N THR A 61 -7.40 20.65 -4.89
CA THR A 61 -8.42 19.69 -5.33
C THR A 61 -9.16 19.01 -4.17
N LEU A 62 -8.79 19.31 -2.90
CA LEU A 62 -9.33 18.63 -1.75
C LEU A 62 -10.86 18.72 -1.62
N ARG A 63 -11.45 19.86 -2.00
CA ARG A 63 -12.91 20.03 -1.97
C ARG A 63 -13.64 19.15 -2.97
N ASP A 64 -13.01 18.85 -4.10
CA ASP A 64 -13.56 17.97 -5.14
C ASP A 64 -13.52 16.49 -4.73
N ALA A 65 -12.75 16.18 -3.67
CA ALA A 65 -12.59 14.84 -3.12
C ALA A 65 -13.65 14.47 -2.06
N GLU A 66 -14.58 15.37 -1.72
CA GLU A 66 -15.61 15.12 -0.69
C GLU A 66 -16.71 14.13 -1.16
N GLY A 67 -16.87 13.95 -2.47
CA GLY A 67 -17.91 13.12 -3.06
C GLY A 67 -17.43 11.73 -3.48
N TYR A 68 -18.39 10.88 -3.88
CA TYR A 68 -18.07 9.63 -4.54
C TYR A 68 -17.51 9.87 -5.94
N SER A 69 -16.56 9.02 -6.34
CA SER A 69 -16.00 9.01 -7.69
C SER A 69 -16.25 7.67 -8.38
N ASP A 70 -15.78 7.53 -9.63
CA ASP A 70 -15.80 6.27 -10.37
C ASP A 70 -15.08 5.17 -9.56
N SER A 71 -15.65 3.98 -9.50
CA SER A 71 -15.12 2.83 -8.76
C SER A 71 -13.73 2.37 -9.23
N LYS A 72 -13.36 2.69 -10.47
CA LYS A 72 -12.01 2.45 -11.01
C LYS A 72 -11.01 3.54 -10.61
N GLY A 73 -11.47 4.64 -10.02
CA GLY A 73 -10.68 5.83 -9.72
C GLY A 73 -10.98 6.99 -10.67
N ILE A 74 -10.60 8.20 -10.27
CA ILE A 74 -10.89 9.42 -11.02
C ILE A 74 -10.23 9.37 -12.41
N PHE A 75 -10.92 9.93 -13.40
CA PHE A 75 -10.49 9.89 -14.80
C PHE A 75 -9.10 10.50 -15.01
N SER A 76 -8.79 11.64 -14.38
CA SER A 76 -7.51 12.31 -14.51
C SER A 76 -6.34 11.43 -14.05
N ALA A 77 -6.47 10.74 -12.92
CA ALA A 77 -5.46 9.83 -12.42
C ALA A 77 -5.26 8.64 -13.37
N ARG A 78 -6.36 7.98 -13.78
CA ARG A 78 -6.28 6.86 -14.74
C ARG A 78 -5.66 7.26 -16.07
N LYS A 79 -6.00 8.45 -16.57
CA LYS A 79 -5.41 9.00 -17.80
C LYS A 79 -3.89 9.21 -17.65
N SER A 80 -3.45 9.76 -16.52
CA SER A 80 -2.02 9.97 -16.25
C SER A 80 -1.27 8.64 -16.16
N ILE A 81 -1.85 7.63 -15.50
CA ILE A 81 -1.27 6.28 -15.42
C ILE A 81 -1.20 5.65 -16.81
N MET A 82 -2.23 5.77 -17.63
CA MET A 82 -2.22 5.27 -19.00
C MET A 82 -1.09 5.91 -19.82
N GLN A 83 -0.95 7.25 -19.77
CA GLN A 83 0.12 7.97 -20.45
C GLN A 83 1.50 7.54 -19.97
N TYR A 84 1.67 7.36 -18.66
CA TYR A 84 2.91 6.85 -18.08
C TYR A 84 3.23 5.42 -18.56
N SER A 85 2.22 4.56 -18.63
CA SER A 85 2.36 3.21 -19.17
C SER A 85 2.81 3.20 -20.62
N GLN A 86 2.28 4.12 -21.43
CA GLN A 86 2.72 4.31 -22.82
C GLN A 86 4.19 4.74 -22.90
N LEU A 87 4.62 5.69 -22.05
CA LEU A 87 6.03 6.10 -21.96
C LEU A 87 6.96 4.95 -21.56
N LYS A 88 6.47 3.99 -20.78
CA LYS A 88 7.17 2.77 -20.39
C LYS A 88 7.08 1.64 -21.43
N ASN A 89 6.45 1.90 -22.57
CA ASN A 89 6.22 0.92 -23.65
C ASN A 89 5.47 -0.34 -23.17
N LEU A 90 4.56 -0.20 -22.20
CA LEU A 90 3.67 -1.28 -21.82
C LEU A 90 2.59 -1.45 -22.89
N PRO A 91 2.49 -2.62 -23.54
CA PRO A 91 1.54 -2.83 -24.64
C PRO A 91 0.10 -2.95 -24.12
N ASN A 92 -0.84 -2.47 -24.92
CA ASN A 92 -2.27 -2.71 -24.76
C ASN A 92 -2.88 -2.20 -23.44
N VAL A 93 -2.32 -1.18 -22.79
CA VAL A 93 -2.90 -0.54 -21.62
C VAL A 93 -3.79 0.60 -22.01
N GLY A 94 -5.10 0.40 -21.93
CA GLY A 94 -6.13 1.42 -22.13
C GLY A 94 -6.65 1.97 -20.80
N ILE A 95 -7.41 3.05 -20.88
CA ILE A 95 -7.96 3.70 -19.66
C ILE A 95 -8.91 2.80 -18.87
N ASN A 96 -9.54 1.83 -19.54
CA ASN A 96 -10.47 0.90 -18.91
C ASN A 96 -9.78 -0.27 -18.18
N ASP A 97 -8.49 -0.45 -18.41
CA ASP A 97 -7.67 -1.51 -17.80
C ASP A 97 -7.00 -1.04 -16.50
N ILE A 98 -7.26 0.21 -16.09
CA ILE A 98 -6.62 0.85 -14.94
C ILE A 98 -7.62 0.99 -13.80
N TYR A 99 -7.22 0.47 -12.65
CA TYR A 99 -7.91 0.60 -11.37
C TYR A 99 -6.96 1.25 -10.37
N THR A 100 -7.44 2.23 -9.63
CA THR A 100 -6.68 2.87 -8.56
C THR A 100 -7.16 2.37 -7.20
N GLY A 101 -6.26 2.29 -6.25
CA GLY A 101 -6.54 1.86 -4.89
C GLY A 101 -5.65 2.59 -3.89
N ASN A 102 -5.90 2.34 -2.62
CA ASN A 102 -5.21 2.97 -1.51
C ASN A 102 -3.97 2.17 -1.10
N GLY A 103 -2.92 2.27 -1.91
CA GLY A 103 -1.66 1.59 -1.69
C GLY A 103 -1.60 0.18 -2.26
N VAL A 104 -0.38 -0.36 -2.33
CA VAL A 104 -0.09 -1.65 -2.97
C VAL A 104 -0.77 -2.81 -2.25
N SER A 105 -0.84 -2.81 -0.93
CA SER A 105 -1.46 -3.89 -0.14
C SER A 105 -2.95 -4.06 -0.44
N GLU A 106 -3.69 -2.96 -0.63
CA GLU A 106 -5.09 -3.03 -1.05
C GLU A 106 -5.21 -3.59 -2.46
N LEU A 107 -4.39 -3.12 -3.40
CA LEU A 107 -4.40 -3.59 -4.78
C LEU A 107 -4.04 -5.07 -4.91
N ILE A 108 -3.08 -5.56 -4.12
CA ILE A 108 -2.77 -6.99 -4.03
C ILE A 108 -4.01 -7.75 -3.54
N THR A 109 -4.62 -7.31 -2.44
CA THR A 109 -5.80 -7.97 -1.87
C THR A 109 -6.96 -8.01 -2.87
N MET A 110 -7.25 -6.90 -3.53
CA MET A 110 -8.30 -6.84 -4.55
C MET A 110 -8.00 -7.76 -5.73
N SER A 111 -6.76 -7.79 -6.21
CA SER A 111 -6.34 -8.65 -7.31
C SER A 111 -6.48 -10.12 -6.97
N MET A 112 -6.02 -10.52 -5.77
CA MET A 112 -6.14 -11.91 -5.32
C MET A 112 -7.61 -12.34 -5.17
N GLN A 113 -8.44 -11.47 -4.62
CA GLN A 113 -9.89 -11.75 -4.46
C GLN A 113 -10.64 -11.80 -5.79
N GLY A 114 -10.23 -11.01 -6.77
CA GLY A 114 -10.90 -10.91 -8.06
C GLY A 114 -10.45 -11.95 -9.09
N LEU A 115 -9.26 -12.53 -8.93
CA LEU A 115 -8.64 -13.39 -9.95
C LEU A 115 -8.45 -14.84 -9.52
N LEU A 116 -8.50 -15.15 -8.21
CA LEU A 116 -8.16 -16.48 -7.69
C LEU A 116 -9.35 -17.15 -7.02
N ASP A 117 -9.57 -18.40 -7.39
CA ASP A 117 -10.49 -19.31 -6.72
C ASP A 117 -9.76 -20.21 -5.69
N ASN A 118 -10.54 -20.97 -4.91
CA ASN A 118 -9.96 -21.92 -3.96
C ASN A 118 -9.19 -23.03 -4.69
N GLY A 119 -7.89 -23.11 -4.40
CA GLY A 119 -6.98 -24.10 -4.99
C GLY A 119 -6.12 -23.54 -6.11
N ASP A 120 -6.33 -22.29 -6.53
CA ASP A 120 -5.43 -21.62 -7.46
C ASP A 120 -4.08 -21.31 -6.80
N GLU A 121 -3.05 -21.27 -7.62
CA GLU A 121 -1.67 -21.02 -7.20
C GLU A 121 -1.12 -19.76 -7.86
N ILE A 122 -0.29 -19.02 -7.13
CA ILE A 122 0.47 -17.89 -7.66
C ILE A 122 1.96 -18.07 -7.40
N LEU A 123 2.78 -17.55 -8.30
CA LEU A 123 4.22 -17.50 -8.12
C LEU A 123 4.61 -16.17 -7.49
N VAL A 124 5.24 -16.25 -6.33
CA VAL A 124 5.74 -15.08 -5.61
C VAL A 124 7.27 -15.19 -5.54
N PRO A 125 8.00 -14.20 -6.09
CA PRO A 125 9.46 -14.14 -5.90
C PRO A 125 9.77 -13.97 -4.41
N ALA A 126 10.79 -14.67 -3.92
CA ALA A 126 11.25 -14.53 -2.55
C ALA A 126 12.78 -14.38 -2.52
N PRO A 127 13.33 -13.57 -1.58
CA PRO A 127 12.63 -12.76 -0.57
C PRO A 127 11.96 -11.52 -1.18
N ASP A 128 10.82 -11.13 -0.63
CA ASP A 128 10.08 -9.93 -1.03
C ASP A 128 9.59 -9.16 0.21
N TYR A 129 9.04 -7.96 -0.02
CA TYR A 129 8.53 -7.10 1.05
C TYR A 129 7.22 -7.64 1.63
#